data_5bba2dc4c78893039fb6e712ea82769d
#
_entry.id   5bba2dc4c78893039fb6e712ea82769d
#
_cell.length_a   1.000
_cell.length_b   1.000
_cell.length_c   1.000
_cell.angle_alpha   90.00
_cell.angle_beta   90.00
_cell.angle_gamma   90.00
#
_symmetry.space_group_name_H-M   'P 1'
#
loop_
_entity.id
_entity.type
_entity.pdbx_description
1 polymer ?
#
loop_
_entity_poly.entity_id
_entity_poly.type
_entity_poly.pdbx_seq_one_letter_code
_entity_poly.pdbx_strand_id
1 'polypeptide(L)'
;NASTTQLVSSNTRNWDRELIEQLGYPQTMFKEIIEPGTIIGNLTDIVQESVGFDTKVIATASHDTASAVVSVPALREDFIYISSGTWSLMGMERNIADCSLESMQANFTNEGGYNHRFRYLKNIMGLWMIQSLRRELEETLSFNELCQMAKANQNFPSRVDVNDCCFLSPDSMIKAIQDYCQNSNQPIPKTAGELANVIYQSLAISYAATIEEIEMLTRKKYEAIYIVGG
;
A
#
# COMPACT_ATOMS: atom_id res chain seq x y z
N ASN A 1 7.92 9.74 -5.82
CA ASN A 1 7.55 9.00 -7.04
C ASN A 1 8.76 8.45 -7.80
N ALA A 2 9.93 9.13 -7.83
CA ALA A 2 11.08 8.64 -8.60
C ALA A 2 11.48 7.21 -8.18
N SER A 3 11.52 6.91 -6.90
CA SER A 3 11.92 5.60 -6.38
C SER A 3 11.00 4.44 -6.80
N THR A 4 9.71 4.71 -7.06
CA THR A 4 8.76 3.67 -7.51
C THR A 4 9.02 3.21 -8.94
N THR A 5 9.84 3.94 -9.71
CA THR A 5 10.24 3.53 -11.08
C THR A 5 11.23 2.39 -11.09
N GLN A 6 11.86 2.05 -9.96
CA GLN A 6 13.00 1.14 -9.83
C GLN A 6 14.28 1.59 -10.58
N LEU A 7 14.31 2.84 -11.04
CA LEU A 7 15.44 3.45 -11.74
C LEU A 7 16.27 4.37 -10.85
N VAL A 8 15.99 4.41 -9.55
CA VAL A 8 16.74 5.18 -8.55
C VAL A 8 17.61 4.24 -7.73
N SER A 9 18.90 4.52 -7.69
CA SER A 9 19.83 3.78 -6.87
C SER A 9 19.55 4.05 -5.37
N SER A 10 19.38 2.99 -4.59
CA SER A 10 19.21 3.07 -3.13
C SER A 10 20.45 3.64 -2.42
N ASN A 11 21.63 3.50 -3.01
CA ASN A 11 22.88 4.00 -2.44
C ASN A 11 23.06 5.50 -2.64
N THR A 12 22.82 5.99 -3.89
CA THR A 12 23.01 7.40 -4.24
C THR A 12 21.77 8.23 -4.06
N ARG A 13 20.58 7.61 -3.94
CA ARG A 13 19.25 8.25 -3.90
C ARG A 13 18.97 9.10 -5.13
N ASN A 14 19.65 8.82 -6.23
CA ASN A 14 19.51 9.50 -7.51
C ASN A 14 19.31 8.48 -8.64
N TRP A 15 18.97 8.97 -9.82
CA TRP A 15 18.80 8.15 -11.00
C TRP A 15 20.02 7.25 -11.22
N ASP A 16 19.78 5.98 -11.43
CA ASP A 16 20.79 5.00 -11.88
C ASP A 16 21.00 5.19 -13.39
N ARG A 17 21.94 6.06 -13.73
CA ARG A 17 22.19 6.46 -15.11
C ARG A 17 22.70 5.29 -15.96
N GLU A 18 23.44 4.38 -15.37
CA GLU A 18 23.93 3.20 -16.05
C GLU A 18 22.79 2.24 -16.40
N LEU A 19 21.92 1.94 -15.44
CA LEU A 19 20.74 1.12 -15.67
C LEU A 19 19.80 1.74 -16.71
N ILE A 20 19.57 3.04 -16.64
CA ILE A 20 18.75 3.80 -17.60
C ILE A 20 19.30 3.68 -19.01
N GLU A 21 20.63 3.77 -19.17
CA GLU A 21 21.30 3.61 -20.45
C GLU A 21 21.19 2.18 -20.99
N GLN A 22 21.42 1.18 -20.13
CA GLN A 22 21.29 -0.24 -20.49
C GLN A 22 19.87 -0.61 -20.94
N LEU A 23 18.87 0.04 -20.38
CA LEU A 23 17.47 -0.13 -20.77
C LEU A 23 17.07 0.68 -22.03
N GLY A 24 17.99 1.50 -22.57
CA GLY A 24 17.77 2.28 -23.77
C GLY A 24 16.85 3.50 -23.60
N TYR A 25 16.63 3.96 -22.37
CA TYR A 25 15.82 5.16 -22.15
C TYR A 25 16.60 6.45 -22.39
N PRO A 26 16.00 7.47 -23.02
CA PRO A 26 16.65 8.77 -23.23
C PRO A 26 16.99 9.43 -21.88
N GLN A 27 18.26 9.70 -21.63
CA GLN A 27 18.74 10.31 -20.38
C GLN A 27 18.07 11.67 -20.07
N THR A 28 17.64 12.39 -21.10
CA THR A 28 17.00 13.71 -20.99
C THR A 28 15.60 13.65 -20.35
N MET A 29 14.97 12.48 -20.28
CA MET A 29 13.67 12.29 -19.60
C MET A 29 13.80 12.36 -18.08
N PHE A 30 14.97 12.06 -17.54
CA PHE A 30 15.22 11.92 -16.11
C PHE A 30 15.80 13.23 -15.54
N LYS A 31 14.91 14.14 -15.15
CA LYS A 31 15.26 15.44 -14.56
C LYS A 31 15.77 15.26 -13.14
N GLU A 32 16.31 16.32 -12.57
CA GLU A 32 16.76 16.35 -11.19
C GLU A 32 15.65 15.91 -10.22
N ILE A 33 16.02 15.08 -9.25
CA ILE A 33 15.12 14.67 -8.17
C ILE A 33 15.22 15.72 -7.06
N ILE A 34 14.08 16.28 -6.68
CA ILE A 34 13.99 17.19 -5.56
C ILE A 34 13.44 16.48 -4.32
N GLU A 35 13.95 16.85 -3.16
CA GLU A 35 13.52 16.28 -1.89
C GLU A 35 12.19 16.88 -1.41
N PRO A 36 11.34 16.11 -0.73
CA PRO A 36 10.18 16.65 -0.04
C PRO A 36 10.55 17.75 0.96
N GLY A 37 9.77 18.81 1.02
CA GLY A 37 10.05 19.99 1.82
C GLY A 37 10.82 21.10 1.08
N THR A 38 11.33 20.83 -0.13
CA THR A 38 12.00 21.84 -0.96
C THR A 38 10.99 22.90 -1.44
N ILE A 39 11.37 24.18 -1.31
CA ILE A 39 10.61 25.29 -1.88
C ILE A 39 10.87 25.31 -3.39
N ILE A 40 9.84 25.08 -4.18
CA ILE A 40 9.90 25.07 -5.65
C ILE A 40 9.90 26.51 -6.18
N GLY A 41 9.11 27.39 -5.57
CA GLY A 41 8.93 28.78 -5.97
C GLY A 41 7.66 29.37 -5.35
N ASN A 42 7.18 30.46 -5.93
CA ASN A 42 5.88 31.04 -5.61
C ASN A 42 4.81 30.51 -6.57
N LEU A 43 3.55 30.83 -6.33
CA LEU A 43 2.49 30.60 -7.29
C LEU A 43 2.79 31.36 -8.59
N THR A 44 2.39 30.79 -9.72
CA THR A 44 2.45 31.53 -11.01
C THR A 44 1.48 32.70 -11.01
N ASP A 45 1.76 33.74 -11.78
CA ASP A 45 0.91 34.96 -11.87
C ASP A 45 -0.56 34.61 -12.14
N ILE A 46 -0.82 33.66 -13.04
CA ILE A 46 -2.16 33.20 -13.39
C ILE A 46 -2.88 32.62 -12.18
N VAL A 47 -2.17 31.82 -11.35
CA VAL A 47 -2.76 31.22 -10.16
C VAL A 47 -2.96 32.29 -9.09
N GLN A 48 -2.01 33.20 -8.88
CA GLN A 48 -2.13 34.32 -7.93
C GLN A 48 -3.36 35.21 -8.26
N GLU A 49 -3.56 35.52 -9.52
CA GLU A 49 -4.74 36.27 -9.96
C GLU A 49 -6.05 35.51 -9.66
N SER A 50 -6.06 34.22 -9.88
CA SER A 50 -7.24 33.38 -9.65
C SER A 50 -7.62 33.23 -8.17
N VAL A 51 -6.61 33.07 -7.27
CA VAL A 51 -6.86 32.84 -5.82
C VAL A 51 -6.80 34.12 -5.00
N GLY A 52 -6.24 35.20 -5.53
CA GLY A 52 -6.16 36.52 -4.89
C GLY A 52 -5.02 36.68 -3.87
N PHE A 53 -4.04 35.75 -3.82
CA PHE A 53 -2.86 35.86 -2.96
C PHE A 53 -1.65 35.14 -3.57
N ASP A 54 -0.45 35.43 -3.07
CA ASP A 54 0.76 34.68 -3.35
C ASP A 54 1.19 33.83 -2.15
N THR A 55 1.78 32.65 -2.42
CA THR A 55 2.36 31.79 -1.41
C THR A 55 3.45 30.90 -2.01
N LYS A 56 4.26 30.31 -1.14
CA LYS A 56 5.30 29.36 -1.53
C LYS A 56 4.72 28.02 -1.90
N VAL A 57 5.18 27.46 -3.00
CA VAL A 57 4.92 26.08 -3.41
C VAL A 57 6.03 25.20 -2.90
N ILE A 58 5.67 24.18 -2.11
CA ILE A 58 6.62 23.28 -1.47
C ILE A 58 6.41 21.88 -2.05
N ALA A 59 7.50 21.18 -2.39
CA ALA A 59 7.45 19.79 -2.79
C ALA A 59 6.94 18.91 -1.64
N THR A 60 5.89 18.16 -1.88
CA THR A 60 5.38 17.17 -0.93
C THR A 60 6.10 15.84 -1.09
N ALA A 61 5.79 14.85 -0.23
CA ALA A 61 6.25 13.47 -0.42
C ALA A 61 5.69 12.80 -1.68
N SER A 62 4.90 13.51 -2.48
CA SER A 62 4.37 13.29 -3.84
C SER A 62 3.67 11.96 -4.14
N HIS A 63 3.88 10.93 -3.35
CA HIS A 63 3.07 9.71 -3.32
C HIS A 63 2.09 9.81 -2.16
N ASP A 64 0.81 9.49 -2.39
CA ASP A 64 -0.26 9.58 -1.37
C ASP A 64 0.08 8.80 -0.10
N THR A 65 0.53 7.55 -0.23
CA THR A 65 1.02 6.74 0.89
C THR A 65 2.19 7.39 1.61
N ALA A 66 3.14 8.01 0.89
CA ALA A 66 4.27 8.67 1.53
C ALA A 66 3.80 9.86 2.38
N SER A 67 2.86 10.65 1.85
CA SER A 67 2.25 11.75 2.59
C SER A 67 1.42 11.26 3.79
N ALA A 68 0.69 10.15 3.63
CA ALA A 68 -0.08 9.53 4.70
C ALA A 68 0.84 9.04 5.84
N VAL A 69 1.98 8.40 5.52
CA VAL A 69 2.96 7.95 6.53
C VAL A 69 3.56 9.13 7.29
N VAL A 70 3.93 10.21 6.59
CA VAL A 70 4.44 11.43 7.24
C VAL A 70 3.42 12.06 8.20
N SER A 71 2.12 11.89 7.93
CA SER A 71 1.05 12.44 8.77
C SER A 71 0.74 11.61 10.01
N VAL A 72 1.31 10.41 10.15
CA VAL A 72 1.08 9.53 11.31
C VAL A 72 1.56 10.23 12.59
N PRO A 73 0.70 10.46 13.59
CA PRO A 73 1.08 11.09 14.84
C PRO A 73 1.77 10.07 15.78
N ALA A 74 2.83 9.45 15.28
CA ALA A 74 3.53 8.43 16.02
C ALA A 74 4.31 9.03 17.19
N LEU A 75 4.11 8.46 18.37
CA LEU A 75 4.85 8.82 19.57
C LEU A 75 6.24 8.17 19.64
N ARG A 76 6.49 7.20 18.76
CA ARG A 76 7.75 6.44 18.66
C ARG A 76 8.15 6.35 17.19
N GLU A 77 9.45 6.25 16.93
CA GLU A 77 9.98 6.07 15.57
C GLU A 77 9.78 4.62 15.06
N ASP A 78 9.58 3.68 15.97
CA ASP A 78 9.48 2.25 15.68
C ASP A 78 8.02 1.79 15.65
N PHE A 79 7.40 1.95 14.50
CA PHE A 79 6.04 1.50 14.27
C PHE A 79 5.90 0.86 12.89
N ILE A 80 4.90 0.01 12.74
CA ILE A 80 4.42 -0.48 11.44
C ILE A 80 3.24 0.40 11.04
N TYR A 81 3.17 0.75 9.76
CA TYR A 81 2.00 1.41 9.20
C TYR A 81 1.28 0.50 8.20
N ILE A 82 -0.02 0.71 8.09
CA ILE A 82 -0.85 0.18 7.00
C ILE A 82 -1.52 1.39 6.34
N SER A 83 -1.11 1.70 5.11
CA SER A 83 -1.87 2.62 4.26
C SER A 83 -2.97 1.82 3.57
N SER A 84 -4.18 1.90 4.15
CA SER A 84 -5.33 1.10 3.74
C SER A 84 -6.11 1.82 2.64
N GLY A 85 -6.04 1.29 1.45
CA GLY A 85 -6.74 1.76 0.26
C GLY A 85 -7.20 0.58 -0.60
N THR A 86 -7.37 0.79 -1.89
CA THR A 86 -7.62 -0.30 -2.87
C THR A 86 -6.55 -1.38 -2.73
N TRP A 87 -5.29 -0.98 -2.61
CA TRP A 87 -4.18 -1.78 -2.11
C TRP A 87 -3.90 -1.40 -0.66
N SER A 88 -3.37 -2.35 0.12
CA SER A 88 -2.80 -2.06 1.43
C SER A 88 -1.29 -2.06 1.32
N LEU A 89 -0.67 -0.91 1.58
CA LEU A 89 0.78 -0.79 1.63
C LEU A 89 1.19 -0.89 3.10
N MET A 90 1.82 -1.98 3.46
CA MET A 90 2.20 -2.26 4.85
C MET A 90 3.71 -2.27 4.99
N GLY A 91 4.23 -1.55 5.98
CA GLY A 91 5.67 -1.43 6.16
C GLY A 91 6.08 -0.56 7.33
N MET A 92 7.33 -0.12 7.29
CA MET A 92 7.96 0.74 8.28
C MET A 92 8.96 1.68 7.61
N GLU A 93 9.41 2.72 8.33
CA GLU A 93 10.45 3.60 7.83
C GLU A 93 11.84 3.13 8.27
N ARG A 94 12.83 3.28 7.39
CA ARG A 94 14.25 2.92 7.64
C ARG A 94 15.17 4.01 7.12
N ASN A 95 16.32 4.15 7.75
CA ASN A 95 17.38 5.06 7.28
C ASN A 95 18.20 4.45 6.12
N ILE A 96 18.26 3.12 6.04
CA ILE A 96 19.05 2.38 5.05
C ILE A 96 18.10 1.40 4.34
N ALA A 97 18.19 1.37 3.02
CA ALA A 97 17.45 0.42 2.21
C ALA A 97 17.90 -1.03 2.49
N ASP A 98 16.97 -1.96 2.40
CA ASP A 98 17.25 -3.38 2.47
C ASP A 98 17.08 -4.01 1.08
N CYS A 99 18.19 -4.25 0.42
CA CYS A 99 18.24 -4.87 -0.90
C CYS A 99 18.76 -6.33 -0.81
N SER A 100 18.56 -6.98 0.35
CA SER A 100 18.93 -8.39 0.54
C SER A 100 18.07 -9.33 -0.31
N LEU A 101 18.58 -10.52 -0.53
CA LEU A 101 17.86 -11.57 -1.24
C LEU A 101 16.60 -11.98 -0.47
N GLU A 102 16.70 -12.04 0.84
CA GLU A 102 15.60 -12.36 1.75
C GLU A 102 14.45 -11.33 1.64
N SER A 103 14.79 -10.04 1.61
CA SER A 103 13.84 -8.95 1.38
C SER A 103 13.14 -9.07 0.02
N MET A 104 13.91 -9.36 -1.02
CA MET A 104 13.39 -9.55 -2.37
C MET A 104 12.45 -10.77 -2.44
N GLN A 105 12.83 -11.90 -1.86
CA GLN A 105 12.01 -13.12 -1.83
C GLN A 105 10.72 -12.94 -1.04
N ALA A 106 10.76 -12.13 0.02
CA ALA A 106 9.58 -11.75 0.78
C ALA A 106 8.74 -10.62 0.12
N ASN A 107 9.13 -10.18 -1.09
CA ASN A 107 8.46 -9.16 -1.89
C ASN A 107 8.35 -7.78 -1.21
N PHE A 108 9.39 -7.41 -0.44
CA PHE A 108 9.51 -6.06 0.09
C PHE A 108 10.23 -5.12 -0.88
N THR A 109 9.82 -3.86 -0.87
CA THR A 109 10.42 -2.79 -1.66
C THR A 109 10.91 -1.65 -0.77
N ASN A 110 11.83 -0.84 -1.30
CA ASN A 110 12.33 0.36 -0.66
C ASN A 110 11.89 1.58 -1.47
N GLU A 111 10.98 2.36 -0.94
CA GLU A 111 10.52 3.59 -1.57
C GLU A 111 11.06 4.81 -0.81
N GLY A 112 11.40 5.87 -1.53
CA GLY A 112 11.82 7.13 -0.92
C GLY A 112 10.69 7.74 -0.09
N GLY A 113 11.03 8.14 1.12
CA GLY A 113 10.16 8.82 2.07
C GLY A 113 10.60 10.26 2.34
N TYR A 114 10.08 10.86 3.41
CA TYR A 114 10.47 12.16 3.89
C TYR A 114 11.77 12.06 4.73
N ASN A 115 12.53 13.15 4.84
CA ASN A 115 13.73 13.25 5.64
C ASN A 115 14.78 12.15 5.36
N HIS A 116 15.02 11.87 4.07
CA HIS A 116 15.96 10.84 3.60
C HIS A 116 15.70 9.44 4.16
N ARG A 117 14.47 9.12 4.59
CA ARG A 117 14.09 7.77 5.00
C ARG A 117 13.64 6.95 3.80
N PHE A 118 13.71 5.64 3.92
CA PHE A 118 13.05 4.70 3.03
C PHE A 118 11.80 4.19 3.69
N ARG A 119 10.72 4.13 2.95
CA ARG A 119 9.56 3.32 3.28
C ARG A 119 9.84 1.90 2.80
N TYR A 120 10.14 1.02 3.73
CA TYR A 120 10.31 -0.40 3.48
C TYR A 120 8.97 -1.07 3.64
N LEU A 121 8.39 -1.53 2.55
CA LEU A 121 7.00 -1.93 2.50
C LEU A 121 6.75 -3.10 1.56
N LYS A 122 5.58 -3.71 1.75
CA LYS A 122 5.02 -4.75 0.90
C LYS A 122 3.61 -4.32 0.47
N ASN A 123 3.28 -4.55 -0.80
CA ASN A 123 1.93 -4.40 -1.31
C ASN A 123 1.13 -5.67 -0.99
N ILE A 124 -0.03 -5.48 -0.39
CA ILE A 124 -1.00 -6.53 -0.09
C ILE A 124 -2.30 -6.15 -0.78
N MET A 125 -3.02 -7.13 -1.33
CA MET A 125 -4.39 -6.87 -1.79
C MET A 125 -5.17 -6.22 -0.65
N GLY A 126 -5.76 -5.06 -0.91
CA GLY A 126 -6.42 -4.28 0.12
C GLY A 126 -7.94 -4.33 0.03
N LEU A 127 -8.55 -3.16 0.17
CA LEU A 127 -10.01 -3.01 0.15
C LEU A 127 -10.63 -3.24 -1.24
N TRP A 128 -9.84 -3.49 -2.28
CA TRP A 128 -10.30 -3.85 -3.62
C TRP A 128 -11.32 -5.00 -3.60
N MET A 129 -11.05 -6.05 -2.80
CA MET A 129 -11.94 -7.21 -2.72
C MET A 129 -13.32 -6.83 -2.16
N ILE A 130 -13.36 -6.07 -1.06
CA ILE A 130 -14.64 -5.64 -0.46
C ILE A 130 -15.35 -4.57 -1.31
N GLN A 131 -14.59 -3.71 -2.00
CA GLN A 131 -15.14 -2.75 -2.95
C GLN A 131 -15.77 -3.47 -4.16
N SER A 132 -15.14 -4.53 -4.66
CA SER A 132 -15.65 -5.36 -5.75
C SER A 132 -16.88 -6.13 -5.32
N LEU A 133 -16.88 -6.75 -4.15
CA LEU A 133 -18.08 -7.40 -3.58
C LEU A 133 -19.24 -6.40 -3.50
N ARG A 134 -19.00 -5.18 -2.98
CA ARG A 134 -20.03 -4.16 -2.87
C ARG A 134 -20.62 -3.76 -4.22
N ARG A 135 -19.78 -3.61 -5.25
CA ARG A 135 -20.24 -3.29 -6.62
C ARG A 135 -21.10 -4.39 -7.20
N GLU A 136 -20.72 -5.67 -7.01
CA GLU A 136 -21.50 -6.82 -7.49
C GLU A 136 -22.84 -6.97 -6.76
N LEU A 137 -22.95 -6.43 -5.53
CA LEU A 137 -24.20 -6.32 -4.79
C LEU A 137 -24.99 -5.04 -5.16
N GLU A 138 -24.72 -4.45 -6.33
CA GLU A 138 -25.36 -3.24 -6.85
C GLU A 138 -25.29 -2.04 -5.90
N GLU A 139 -24.23 -1.98 -5.05
CA GLU A 139 -24.01 -0.95 -4.03
C GLU A 139 -25.18 -0.76 -3.04
N THR A 140 -26.05 -1.75 -2.92
CA THR A 140 -27.21 -1.71 -2.02
C THR A 140 -26.83 -1.68 -0.53
N LEU A 141 -25.60 -2.11 -0.21
CA LEU A 141 -25.05 -2.13 1.15
C LEU A 141 -23.91 -1.12 1.31
N SER A 142 -23.91 -0.40 2.41
CA SER A 142 -22.77 0.42 2.81
C SER A 142 -21.61 -0.45 3.33
N PHE A 143 -20.40 0.11 3.38
CA PHE A 143 -19.26 -0.58 4.00
C PHE A 143 -19.50 -0.92 5.47
N ASN A 144 -20.20 -0.05 6.20
CA ASN A 144 -20.55 -0.29 7.60
C ASN A 144 -21.49 -1.50 7.74
N GLU A 145 -22.51 -1.62 6.89
CA GLU A 145 -23.41 -2.78 6.89
C GLU A 145 -22.63 -4.06 6.56
N LEU A 146 -21.75 -4.05 5.56
CA LEU A 146 -20.89 -5.20 5.24
C LEU A 146 -20.00 -5.58 6.43
N CYS A 147 -19.44 -4.62 7.17
CA CYS A 147 -18.67 -4.88 8.39
C CYS A 147 -19.53 -5.54 9.47
N GLN A 148 -20.76 -5.05 9.70
CA GLN A 148 -21.67 -5.63 10.69
C GLN A 148 -22.10 -7.04 10.31
N MET A 149 -22.40 -7.27 9.02
CA MET A 149 -22.74 -8.60 8.50
C MET A 149 -21.55 -9.56 8.61
N ALA A 150 -20.34 -9.13 8.30
CA ALA A 150 -19.13 -9.93 8.48
C ALA A 150 -18.93 -10.31 9.94
N LYS A 151 -19.12 -9.37 10.87
CA LYS A 151 -19.04 -9.61 12.31
C LYS A 151 -20.07 -10.62 12.79
N ALA A 152 -21.31 -10.55 12.27
CA ALA A 152 -22.35 -11.54 12.56
C ALA A 152 -22.02 -12.95 12.05
N ASN A 153 -21.17 -13.05 11.03
CA ASN A 153 -20.71 -14.30 10.42
C ASN A 153 -19.26 -14.66 10.81
N GLN A 154 -18.74 -14.16 11.94
CA GLN A 154 -17.33 -14.33 12.35
C GLN A 154 -16.90 -15.81 12.51
N ASN A 155 -17.85 -16.72 12.72
CA ASN A 155 -17.59 -18.16 12.85
C ASN A 155 -17.53 -18.90 11.48
N PHE A 156 -17.78 -18.22 10.36
CA PHE A 156 -17.61 -18.84 9.05
C PHE A 156 -16.13 -19.15 8.80
N PRO A 157 -15.76 -20.43 8.53
CA PRO A 157 -14.37 -20.88 8.70
C PRO A 157 -13.45 -20.59 7.52
N SER A 158 -14.02 -20.34 6.32
CA SER A 158 -13.22 -20.27 5.09
C SER A 158 -12.33 -19.04 5.04
N ARG A 159 -11.13 -19.21 4.48
CA ARG A 159 -10.11 -18.19 4.30
C ARG A 159 -9.48 -18.33 2.92
N VAL A 160 -9.07 -17.22 2.34
CA VAL A 160 -8.40 -17.18 1.03
C VAL A 160 -7.04 -16.51 1.17
N ASP A 161 -6.11 -16.87 0.30
CA ASP A 161 -4.91 -16.05 0.14
C ASP A 161 -5.28 -14.81 -0.68
N VAL A 162 -5.37 -13.67 -0.02
CA VAL A 162 -5.78 -12.41 -0.66
C VAL A 162 -4.82 -11.97 -1.78
N ASN A 163 -3.59 -12.46 -1.78
CA ASN A 163 -2.57 -12.14 -2.78
C ASN A 163 -2.56 -13.12 -3.96
N ASP A 164 -3.46 -14.12 -3.97
CA ASP A 164 -3.60 -15.01 -5.13
C ASP A 164 -4.02 -14.22 -6.37
N CYS A 165 -3.41 -14.55 -7.50
CA CYS A 165 -3.63 -13.86 -8.76
C CYS A 165 -5.11 -13.92 -9.24
N CYS A 166 -5.88 -14.90 -8.79
CA CYS A 166 -7.31 -15.00 -9.12
C CYS A 166 -8.14 -13.81 -8.60
N PHE A 167 -7.64 -13.06 -7.60
CA PHE A 167 -8.32 -11.88 -7.04
C PHE A 167 -7.87 -10.55 -7.65
N LEU A 168 -6.85 -10.55 -8.51
CA LEU A 168 -6.27 -9.32 -9.05
C LEU A 168 -7.26 -8.56 -9.95
N SER A 169 -7.95 -9.27 -10.85
CA SER A 169 -8.93 -8.67 -11.75
C SER A 169 -9.94 -9.72 -12.24
N PRO A 170 -10.74 -10.34 -11.35
CA PRO A 170 -11.74 -11.30 -11.76
C PRO A 170 -12.96 -10.59 -12.38
N ASP A 171 -13.65 -11.28 -13.29
CA ASP A 171 -14.95 -10.82 -13.82
C ASP A 171 -16.00 -10.73 -12.71
N SER A 172 -15.93 -11.62 -11.72
CA SER A 172 -16.76 -11.61 -10.50
C SER A 172 -15.90 -11.99 -9.29
N MET A 173 -15.80 -11.09 -8.32
CA MET A 173 -15.12 -11.34 -7.06
C MET A 173 -15.86 -12.38 -6.22
N ILE A 174 -17.20 -12.36 -6.25
CA ILE A 174 -18.03 -13.35 -5.55
C ILE A 174 -17.68 -14.75 -6.04
N LYS A 175 -17.68 -14.93 -7.38
CA LYS A 175 -17.38 -16.22 -7.97
C LYS A 175 -15.93 -16.63 -7.71
N ALA A 176 -14.97 -15.72 -7.81
CA ALA A 176 -13.56 -16.01 -7.53
C ALA A 176 -13.35 -16.53 -6.10
N ILE A 177 -13.99 -15.90 -5.10
CA ILE A 177 -13.93 -16.36 -3.71
C ILE A 177 -14.56 -17.74 -3.55
N GLN A 178 -15.73 -17.95 -4.16
CA GLN A 178 -16.43 -19.24 -4.09
C GLN A 178 -15.64 -20.37 -4.75
N ASP A 179 -15.08 -20.12 -5.94
CA ASP A 179 -14.25 -21.07 -6.67
C ASP A 179 -12.96 -21.39 -5.90
N TYR A 180 -12.32 -20.38 -5.29
CA TYR A 180 -11.14 -20.58 -4.44
C TYR A 180 -11.49 -21.49 -3.25
N CYS A 181 -12.58 -21.21 -2.53
CA CYS A 181 -13.03 -22.04 -1.42
C CYS A 181 -13.36 -23.48 -1.86
N GLN A 182 -14.03 -23.63 -2.99
CA GLN A 182 -14.34 -24.95 -3.55
C GLN A 182 -13.06 -25.73 -3.88
N ASN A 183 -12.11 -25.11 -4.57
CA ASN A 183 -10.85 -25.73 -5.00
C ASN A 183 -9.94 -26.10 -3.82
N SER A 184 -10.05 -25.37 -2.71
CA SER A 184 -9.33 -25.64 -1.46
C SER A 184 -10.11 -26.52 -0.46
N ASN A 185 -11.23 -27.12 -0.89
CA ASN A 185 -12.10 -27.97 -0.05
C ASN A 185 -12.59 -27.27 1.21
N GLN A 186 -12.89 -25.98 1.13
CA GLN A 186 -13.46 -25.20 2.21
C GLN A 186 -14.96 -24.97 2.02
N PRO A 187 -15.74 -24.69 3.06
CA PRO A 187 -17.13 -24.27 2.94
C PRO A 187 -17.27 -23.06 2.01
N ILE A 188 -18.22 -23.13 1.08
CA ILE A 188 -18.43 -22.08 0.08
C ILE A 188 -19.32 -20.99 0.68
N PRO A 189 -18.86 -19.70 0.74
CA PRO A 189 -19.69 -18.61 1.23
C PRO A 189 -20.83 -18.30 0.26
N LYS A 190 -22.06 -18.14 0.80
CA LYS A 190 -23.28 -17.97 0.02
C LYS A 190 -23.97 -16.62 0.24
N THR A 191 -23.71 -16.01 1.38
CA THR A 191 -24.34 -14.73 1.77
C THR A 191 -23.32 -13.60 1.73
N ALA A 192 -23.81 -12.35 1.57
CA ALA A 192 -22.95 -11.16 1.62
C ALA A 192 -22.13 -11.09 2.92
N GLY A 193 -22.71 -11.51 4.06
CA GLY A 193 -22.03 -11.53 5.34
C GLY A 193 -20.91 -12.56 5.41
N GLU A 194 -21.11 -13.77 4.88
CA GLU A 194 -20.07 -14.79 4.81
C GLU A 194 -18.93 -14.36 3.86
N LEU A 195 -19.26 -13.81 2.68
CA LEU A 195 -18.27 -13.28 1.74
C LEU A 195 -17.45 -12.15 2.35
N ALA A 196 -18.10 -11.18 2.98
CA ALA A 196 -17.43 -10.08 3.66
C ALA A 196 -16.55 -10.58 4.83
N ASN A 197 -17.01 -11.59 5.58
CA ASN A 197 -16.22 -12.21 6.64
C ASN A 197 -14.95 -12.88 6.07
N VAL A 198 -15.09 -13.67 4.99
CA VAL A 198 -13.93 -14.31 4.33
C VAL A 198 -12.91 -13.25 3.93
N ILE A 199 -13.34 -12.15 3.31
CA ILE A 199 -12.44 -11.06 2.87
C ILE A 199 -11.72 -10.44 4.08
N TYR A 200 -12.46 -9.94 5.07
CA TYR A 200 -11.86 -9.22 6.20
C TYR A 200 -10.95 -10.09 7.04
N GLN A 201 -11.34 -11.34 7.32
CA GLN A 201 -10.49 -12.25 8.08
C GLN A 201 -9.24 -12.67 7.31
N SER A 202 -9.35 -12.86 6.00
CA SER A 202 -8.19 -13.19 5.16
C SER A 202 -7.22 -12.02 5.04
N LEU A 203 -7.70 -10.79 4.94
CA LEU A 203 -6.86 -9.58 5.01
C LEU A 203 -6.14 -9.48 6.36
N ALA A 204 -6.85 -9.70 7.47
CA ALA A 204 -6.25 -9.66 8.80
C ALA A 204 -5.14 -10.71 8.98
N ILE A 205 -5.34 -11.92 8.45
CA ILE A 205 -4.32 -12.98 8.45
C ILE A 205 -3.10 -12.57 7.61
N SER A 206 -3.32 -11.99 6.43
CA SER A 206 -2.23 -11.50 5.57
C SER A 206 -1.43 -10.38 6.24
N TYR A 207 -2.10 -9.46 6.95
CA TYR A 207 -1.42 -8.42 7.72
C TYR A 207 -0.60 -9.00 8.87
N ALA A 208 -1.14 -9.97 9.62
CA ALA A 208 -0.42 -10.64 10.71
C ALA A 208 0.84 -11.34 10.19
N ALA A 209 0.73 -12.09 9.10
CA ALA A 209 1.89 -12.73 8.47
C ALA A 209 2.95 -11.71 8.01
N THR A 210 2.51 -10.57 7.46
CA THR A 210 3.43 -9.51 7.04
C THR A 210 4.14 -8.86 8.23
N ILE A 211 3.50 -8.73 9.39
CA ILE A 211 4.17 -8.27 10.63
C ILE A 211 5.29 -9.24 11.01
N GLU A 212 5.00 -10.54 11.02
CA GLU A 212 5.98 -11.58 11.34
C GLU A 212 7.17 -11.53 10.37
N GLU A 213 6.93 -11.35 9.07
CA GLU A 213 7.99 -11.18 8.06
C GLU A 213 8.85 -9.93 8.34
N ILE A 214 8.22 -8.78 8.62
CA ILE A 214 8.95 -7.54 8.97
C ILE A 214 9.81 -7.77 10.22
N GLU A 215 9.25 -8.37 11.27
CA GLU A 215 9.97 -8.63 12.50
C GLU A 215 11.16 -9.60 12.30
N MET A 216 10.98 -10.62 11.48
CA MET A 216 12.03 -11.56 11.13
C MET A 216 13.16 -10.88 10.34
N LEU A 217 12.83 -10.12 9.30
CA LEU A 217 13.81 -9.46 8.43
C LEU A 217 14.54 -8.32 9.16
N THR A 218 13.85 -7.59 10.02
CA THR A 218 14.45 -6.47 10.79
C THR A 218 15.08 -6.90 12.10
N ARG A 219 14.81 -8.13 12.55
CA ARG A 219 15.19 -8.68 13.86
C ARG A 219 14.73 -7.79 15.02
N LYS A 220 13.55 -7.19 14.86
CA LYS A 220 12.99 -6.21 15.80
C LYS A 220 11.52 -6.51 16.03
N LYS A 221 11.02 -6.24 17.23
CA LYS A 221 9.60 -6.31 17.57
C LYS A 221 8.97 -4.92 17.51
N TYR A 222 7.75 -4.86 17.04
CA TYR A 222 6.98 -3.63 16.90
C TYR A 222 5.76 -3.69 17.82
N GLU A 223 5.58 -2.64 18.62
CA GLU A 223 4.50 -2.57 19.62
C GLU A 223 3.27 -1.81 19.10
N ALA A 224 3.39 -1.13 17.97
CA ALA A 224 2.33 -0.27 17.45
C ALA A 224 2.16 -0.44 15.94
N ILE A 225 0.90 -0.46 15.52
CA ILE A 225 0.49 -0.41 14.13
C ILE A 225 -0.39 0.82 13.96
N TYR A 226 -0.05 1.68 13.01
CA TYR A 226 -0.87 2.83 12.63
C TYR A 226 -1.55 2.54 11.30
N ILE A 227 -2.88 2.66 11.28
CA ILE A 227 -3.66 2.49 10.06
C ILE A 227 -4.06 3.87 9.58
N VAL A 228 -3.71 4.18 8.32
CA VAL A 228 -4.02 5.44 7.64
C VAL A 228 -4.72 5.16 6.32
N GLY A 229 -5.44 6.13 5.78
CA GLY A 229 -6.25 5.95 4.59
C GLY A 229 -7.67 5.46 4.92
N GLY A 230 -8.43 5.03 3.93
CA GLY A 230 -9.82 4.54 4.06
C GLY A 230 -10.83 5.40 3.33
#